data_555c30c6899c35abcf14ab8f90272e13
#
_entry.id   555c30c6899c35abcf14ab8f90272e13
#
_cell.length_a   1.000
_cell.length_b   1.000
_cell.length_c   1.000
_cell.angle_alpha   90.00
_cell.angle_beta   90.00
_cell.angle_gamma   90.00
#
_symmetry.space_group_name_H-M   'P 1'
#
loop_
_entity.id
_entity.type
_entity.pdbx_description
1 polymer ?
#
loop_
_entity_poly.entity_id
_entity_poly.type
_entity_poly.pdbx_seq_one_letter_code
_entity_poly.pdbx_strand_id
1 'polypeptide(L)'
;MSSIRPLRPADLPAVLAIQAANYPADLLEDHAFYANRLALAPEHCWAATDPQDRLQGYLIGYPWDDGLPPVLGARLEQLPGEASTWFLHDCAVHPDAQGQGVAGRLYRHAKGQARRARLRQGRLVSLSNAIGYWQRHQYRPVPADAALTAKLAGYGVGACLMQLSLDAPTDAHS
;
A
#
# COMPACT_ATOMS: atom_id res chain seq x y z
N MET A 1 -9.53 16.62 -13.06
CA MET A 1 -8.74 15.37 -13.11
C MET A 1 -7.73 15.37 -11.95
N SER A 2 -7.59 14.28 -11.25
CA SER A 2 -6.66 14.22 -10.11
C SER A 2 -5.21 14.14 -10.56
N SER A 3 -4.33 14.77 -9.81
CA SER A 3 -2.87 14.70 -9.96
C SER A 3 -2.30 13.73 -8.95
N ILE A 4 -1.19 13.08 -9.28
CA ILE A 4 -0.42 12.27 -8.35
C ILE A 4 0.86 13.03 -7.98
N ARG A 5 1.11 13.17 -6.70
CA ARG A 5 2.33 13.78 -6.15
C ARG A 5 2.82 13.02 -4.92
N PRO A 6 4.07 13.27 -4.47
CA PRO A 6 4.51 12.73 -3.19
C PRO A 6 3.58 13.18 -2.05
N LEU A 7 3.33 12.26 -1.13
CA LEU A 7 2.62 12.55 0.11
C LEU A 7 3.46 13.46 0.99
N ARG A 8 2.83 14.41 1.66
CA ARG A 8 3.47 15.40 2.53
C ARG A 8 3.00 15.25 3.97
N PRO A 9 3.80 15.64 4.97
CA PRO A 9 3.35 15.64 6.36
C PRO A 9 2.04 16.41 6.59
N ALA A 10 1.85 17.50 5.86
CA ALA A 10 0.61 18.31 5.95
C ALA A 10 -0.64 17.57 5.45
N ASP A 11 -0.49 16.49 4.67
CA ASP A 11 -1.61 15.66 4.19
C ASP A 11 -2.11 14.68 5.25
N LEU A 12 -1.36 14.41 6.30
CA LEU A 12 -1.66 13.33 7.24
C LEU A 12 -3.02 13.46 7.95
N PRO A 13 -3.50 14.64 8.34
CA PRO A 13 -4.86 14.77 8.84
C PRO A 13 -5.93 14.28 7.86
N ALA A 14 -5.77 14.59 6.57
CA ALA A 14 -6.68 14.11 5.52
C ALA A 14 -6.54 12.60 5.27
N VAL A 15 -5.33 12.05 5.37
CA VAL A 15 -5.08 10.60 5.32
C VAL A 15 -5.87 9.89 6.42
N LEU A 16 -5.81 10.39 7.65
CA LEU A 16 -6.55 9.81 8.78
C LEU A 16 -8.07 9.84 8.55
N ALA A 17 -8.59 10.91 7.99
CA ALA A 17 -10.01 11.04 7.69
C ALA A 17 -10.44 10.04 6.58
N ILE A 18 -9.65 9.90 5.53
CA ILE A 18 -9.92 8.95 4.45
C ILE A 18 -9.83 7.51 4.95
N GLN A 19 -8.82 7.19 5.75
CA GLN A 19 -8.67 5.90 6.39
C GLN A 19 -9.92 5.54 7.20
N ALA A 20 -10.37 6.44 8.07
CA ALA A 20 -11.53 6.23 8.92
C ALA A 20 -12.82 5.99 8.13
N ALA A 21 -12.94 6.56 6.93
CA ALA A 21 -14.08 6.38 6.06
C ALA A 21 -14.07 5.01 5.31
N ASN A 22 -12.92 4.32 5.27
CA ASN A 22 -12.73 3.10 4.48
C ASN A 22 -12.56 1.83 5.31
N TYR A 23 -12.10 1.93 6.56
CA TYR A 23 -11.74 0.77 7.37
C TYR A 23 -12.46 0.76 8.70
N PRO A 24 -12.72 -0.44 9.27
CA PRO A 24 -13.29 -0.56 10.60
C PRO A 24 -12.33 -0.02 11.67
N ALA A 25 -12.88 0.39 12.80
CA ALA A 25 -12.15 1.08 13.86
C ALA A 25 -10.95 0.30 14.41
N ASP A 26 -11.04 -1.02 14.47
CA ASP A 26 -9.98 -1.91 14.96
C ASP A 26 -8.78 -2.05 14.00
N LEU A 27 -8.91 -1.59 12.76
CA LEU A 27 -7.82 -1.59 11.77
C LEU A 27 -7.20 -0.21 11.54
N LEU A 28 -7.68 0.83 12.23
CA LEU A 28 -7.17 2.18 12.05
C LEU A 28 -5.78 2.34 12.67
N GLU A 29 -4.91 3.00 11.92
CA GLU A 29 -3.56 3.34 12.35
C GLU A 29 -3.51 4.84 12.68
N ASP A 30 -2.64 5.22 13.61
CA ASP A 30 -2.58 6.58 14.11
C ASP A 30 -1.68 7.51 13.27
N HIS A 31 -1.67 8.78 13.61
CA HIS A 31 -0.81 9.77 12.96
C HIS A 31 0.67 9.38 13.04
N ALA A 32 1.12 8.87 14.18
CA ALA A 32 2.52 8.50 14.39
C ALA A 32 2.96 7.37 13.46
N PHE A 33 2.07 6.42 13.17
CA PHE A 33 2.33 5.37 12.17
C PHE A 33 2.58 5.95 10.79
N TYR A 34 1.68 6.79 10.29
CA TYR A 34 1.81 7.40 8.96
C TYR A 34 3.03 8.31 8.85
N ALA A 35 3.28 9.12 9.88
CA ALA A 35 4.46 9.97 9.94
C ALA A 35 5.76 9.14 9.90
N ASN A 36 5.79 8.02 10.60
CA ASN A 36 6.92 7.09 10.60
C ASN A 36 7.20 6.53 9.19
N ARG A 37 6.18 6.02 8.51
CA ARG A 37 6.33 5.45 7.17
C ARG A 37 6.74 6.52 6.15
N LEU A 38 6.14 7.70 6.22
CA LEU A 38 6.50 8.82 5.34
C LEU A 38 7.93 9.29 5.54
N ALA A 39 8.40 9.34 6.78
CA ALA A 39 9.78 9.71 7.10
C ALA A 39 10.80 8.67 6.57
N LEU A 40 10.47 7.38 6.66
CA LEU A 40 11.35 6.30 6.24
C LEU A 40 11.34 6.07 4.72
N ALA A 41 10.22 6.28 4.06
CA ALA A 41 10.04 5.96 2.64
C ALA A 41 9.29 7.07 1.88
N PRO A 42 9.80 8.30 1.84
CA PRO A 42 9.12 9.41 1.18
C PRO A 42 8.95 9.20 -0.33
N GLU A 43 9.79 8.37 -0.97
CA GLU A 43 9.73 8.06 -2.38
C GLU A 43 8.67 7.00 -2.74
N HIS A 44 8.01 6.43 -1.74
CA HIS A 44 7.03 5.36 -1.92
C HIS A 44 5.65 5.68 -1.32
N CYS A 45 5.45 6.92 -0.86
CA CYS A 45 4.18 7.39 -0.32
C CYS A 45 3.59 8.47 -1.23
N TRP A 46 2.36 8.28 -1.68
CA TRP A 46 1.77 9.06 -2.78
C TRP A 46 0.42 9.63 -2.40
N ALA A 47 0.14 10.81 -2.94
CA ALA A 47 -1.14 11.51 -2.81
C ALA A 47 -1.78 11.69 -4.18
N ALA A 48 -3.07 11.45 -4.26
CA ALA A 48 -3.91 11.89 -5.37
C ALA A 48 -4.71 13.10 -4.92
N THR A 49 -4.64 14.19 -5.67
CA THR A 49 -5.27 15.46 -5.31
C THR A 49 -6.16 15.98 -6.41
N ASP A 50 -7.15 16.77 -6.05
CA ASP A 50 -7.97 17.53 -6.98
C ASP A 50 -7.24 18.80 -7.46
N PRO A 51 -7.84 19.59 -8.40
CA PRO A 51 -7.21 20.83 -8.89
C PRO A 51 -6.96 21.88 -7.80
N GLN A 52 -7.62 21.79 -6.64
CA GLN A 52 -7.42 22.67 -5.48
C GLN A 52 -6.43 22.10 -4.46
N ASP A 53 -5.68 21.06 -4.84
CA ASP A 53 -4.71 20.34 -3.99
C ASP A 53 -5.34 19.66 -2.76
N ARG A 54 -6.64 19.36 -2.80
CA ARG A 54 -7.30 18.59 -1.73
C ARG A 54 -7.09 17.11 -1.96
N LEU A 55 -6.78 16.37 -0.89
CA LEU A 55 -6.50 14.95 -0.96
C LEU A 55 -7.76 14.16 -1.33
N GLN A 56 -7.68 13.41 -2.42
CA GLN A 56 -8.71 12.48 -2.89
C GLN A 56 -8.40 11.02 -2.55
N GLY A 57 -7.15 10.71 -2.34
CA GLY A 57 -6.69 9.36 -2.01
C GLY A 57 -5.21 9.36 -1.70
N TYR A 58 -4.76 8.27 -1.10
CA TYR A 58 -3.35 8.09 -0.76
C TYR A 58 -2.92 6.63 -0.95
N LEU A 59 -1.62 6.45 -1.05
CA LEU A 59 -1.00 5.12 -1.05
C LEU A 59 0.26 5.18 -0.18
N ILE A 60 0.34 4.26 0.76
CA ILE A 60 1.52 4.05 1.62
C ILE A 60 2.20 2.76 1.20
N GLY A 61 3.44 2.88 0.79
CA GLY A 61 4.29 1.74 0.48
C GLY A 61 5.71 1.99 0.98
N TYR A 62 6.50 0.95 1.01
CA TYR A 62 7.91 1.06 1.39
C TYR A 62 8.69 -0.17 0.94
N PRO A 63 10.02 -0.04 0.76
CA PRO A 63 10.87 -1.20 0.55
C PRO A 63 10.87 -2.13 1.74
N TRP A 64 10.79 -3.43 1.49
CA TRP A 64 10.77 -4.46 2.51
C TRP A 64 11.60 -5.67 2.06
N ASP A 65 11.94 -6.54 2.98
CA ASP A 65 12.48 -7.85 2.63
C ASP A 65 11.36 -8.85 2.32
N ASP A 66 11.70 -10.09 2.06
CA ASP A 66 10.76 -11.16 1.78
C ASP A 66 10.34 -11.94 3.05
N GLY A 67 10.62 -11.37 4.22
CA GLY A 67 10.18 -11.89 5.50
C GLY A 67 8.72 -11.62 5.82
N LEU A 68 8.38 -11.75 7.10
CA LEU A 68 7.02 -11.50 7.58
C LEU A 68 6.64 -10.02 7.40
N PRO A 69 5.37 -9.72 7.08
CA PRO A 69 4.90 -8.35 7.07
C PRO A 69 5.02 -7.72 8.46
N PRO A 70 5.20 -6.39 8.57
CA PRO A 70 5.19 -5.70 9.85
C PRO A 70 3.86 -5.89 10.59
N VAL A 71 3.90 -5.81 11.90
CA VAL A 71 2.68 -5.75 12.71
C VAL A 71 1.90 -4.49 12.37
N LEU A 72 0.57 -4.60 12.27
CA LEU A 72 -0.32 -3.46 12.05
C LEU A 72 -0.09 -2.39 13.13
N GLY A 73 0.07 -1.14 12.71
CA GLY A 73 0.30 0.00 13.61
C GLY A 73 1.70 0.11 14.19
N ALA A 74 2.59 -0.84 13.92
CA ALA A 74 3.95 -0.81 14.47
C ALA A 74 4.80 0.32 13.88
N ARG A 75 5.58 0.97 14.73
CA ARG A 75 6.62 1.89 14.29
C ARG A 75 7.88 1.10 13.93
N LEU A 76 8.53 1.52 12.85
CA LEU A 76 9.80 0.97 12.41
C LEU A 76 10.93 1.94 12.77
N GLU A 77 12.05 1.42 13.24
CA GLU A 77 13.25 2.23 13.47
C GLU A 77 13.99 2.49 12.16
N GLN A 78 13.99 1.51 11.28
CA GLN A 78 14.63 1.56 9.97
C GLN A 78 13.97 0.59 9.00
N LEU A 79 14.22 0.80 7.71
CA LEU A 79 13.87 -0.17 6.67
C LEU A 79 14.97 -1.23 6.54
N PRO A 80 14.67 -2.44 6.03
CA PRO A 80 15.70 -3.43 5.71
C PRO A 80 16.74 -2.87 4.75
N GLY A 81 18.03 -3.15 5.03
CA GLY A 81 19.15 -2.62 4.21
C GLY A 81 19.22 -3.22 2.81
N GLU A 82 18.77 -4.45 2.63
CA GLU A 82 18.75 -5.17 1.34
C GLU A 82 17.31 -5.52 0.94
N ALA A 83 16.50 -4.49 0.77
CA ALA A 83 15.12 -4.66 0.36
C ALA A 83 15.02 -4.96 -1.14
N SER A 84 14.28 -6.02 -1.49
CA SER A 84 13.92 -6.36 -2.87
C SER A 84 12.41 -6.37 -3.09
N THR A 85 11.64 -6.16 -2.05
CA THR A 85 10.18 -6.17 -2.05
C THR A 85 9.64 -4.76 -1.91
N TRP A 86 8.66 -4.42 -2.73
CA TRP A 86 7.77 -3.28 -2.51
C TRP A 86 6.58 -3.75 -1.69
N PHE A 87 6.51 -3.32 -0.45
CA PHE A 87 5.36 -3.61 0.39
C PHE A 87 4.34 -2.49 0.26
N LEU A 88 3.18 -2.79 -0.30
CA LEU A 88 2.06 -1.88 -0.37
C LEU A 88 1.24 -2.06 0.91
N HIS A 89 1.36 -1.09 1.81
CA HIS A 89 0.72 -1.17 3.12
C HIS A 89 -0.75 -0.78 3.08
N ASP A 90 -1.06 0.33 2.43
CA ASP A 90 -2.40 0.92 2.46
C ASP A 90 -2.65 1.76 1.20
N CYS A 91 -3.84 1.64 0.64
CA CYS A 91 -4.32 2.48 -0.45
C CYS A 91 -5.81 2.72 -0.25
N ALA A 92 -6.19 3.97 -0.07
CA ALA A 92 -7.59 4.34 0.16
C ALA A 92 -7.97 5.62 -0.58
N VAL A 93 -9.24 5.72 -0.94
CA VAL A 93 -9.82 6.83 -1.70
C VAL A 93 -10.97 7.45 -0.91
N HIS A 94 -11.00 8.77 -0.87
CA HIS A 94 -12.10 9.52 -0.27
C HIS A 94 -13.43 9.08 -0.87
N PRO A 95 -14.50 8.89 -0.07
CA PRO A 95 -15.79 8.41 -0.58
C PRO A 95 -16.33 9.21 -1.76
N ASP A 96 -16.16 10.54 -1.78
CA ASP A 96 -16.63 11.40 -2.87
C ASP A 96 -15.82 11.24 -4.18
N ALA A 97 -14.66 10.61 -4.13
CA ALA A 97 -13.80 10.38 -5.29
C ALA A 97 -13.78 8.91 -5.75
N GLN A 98 -14.50 8.04 -5.07
CA GLN A 98 -14.61 6.63 -5.44
C GLN A 98 -15.31 6.47 -6.81
N GLY A 99 -14.94 5.44 -7.55
CA GLY A 99 -15.48 5.19 -8.87
C GLY A 99 -14.89 6.06 -9.99
N GLN A 100 -13.92 6.91 -9.70
CA GLN A 100 -13.28 7.82 -10.66
C GLN A 100 -11.88 7.35 -11.09
N GLY A 101 -11.48 6.13 -10.73
CA GLY A 101 -10.19 5.56 -11.10
C GLY A 101 -8.99 6.07 -10.29
N VAL A 102 -9.21 6.74 -9.16
CA VAL A 102 -8.14 7.32 -8.32
C VAL A 102 -7.21 6.23 -7.78
N ALA A 103 -7.76 5.15 -7.22
CA ALA A 103 -6.96 4.04 -6.71
C ALA A 103 -6.06 3.41 -7.79
N GLY A 104 -6.60 3.20 -8.98
CA GLY A 104 -5.86 2.64 -10.11
C GLY A 104 -4.70 3.54 -10.55
N ARG A 105 -4.89 4.86 -10.56
CA ARG A 105 -3.82 5.81 -10.91
C ARG A 105 -2.74 5.86 -9.83
N LEU A 106 -3.12 5.88 -8.55
CA LEU A 106 -2.17 5.79 -7.44
C LEU A 106 -1.34 4.52 -7.53
N TYR A 107 -2.00 3.39 -7.72
CA TYR A 107 -1.34 2.09 -7.81
C TYR A 107 -0.35 2.01 -8.97
N ARG A 108 -0.76 2.39 -10.18
CA ARG A 108 0.11 2.35 -11.36
C ARG A 108 1.32 3.26 -11.20
N HIS A 109 1.12 4.45 -10.64
CA HIS A 109 2.22 5.38 -10.37
C HIS A 109 3.20 4.80 -9.35
N ALA A 110 2.71 4.33 -8.22
CA ALA A 110 3.52 3.74 -7.15
C ALA A 110 4.28 2.50 -7.62
N LYS A 111 3.63 1.62 -8.37
CA LYS A 111 4.24 0.44 -8.97
C LYS A 111 5.37 0.80 -9.93
N GLY A 112 5.17 1.83 -10.75
CA GLY A 112 6.20 2.34 -11.66
C GLY A 112 7.42 2.86 -10.90
N GLN A 113 7.22 3.55 -9.80
CA GLN A 113 8.31 4.04 -8.95
C GLN A 113 9.05 2.88 -8.24
N ALA A 114 8.31 1.85 -7.80
CA ALA A 114 8.92 0.66 -7.22
C ALA A 114 9.83 -0.07 -8.23
N ARG A 115 9.40 -0.17 -9.48
CA ARG A 115 10.24 -0.72 -10.57
C ARG A 115 11.49 0.11 -10.82
N ARG A 116 11.37 1.42 -10.84
CA ARG A 116 12.52 2.33 -10.99
C ARG A 116 13.52 2.20 -9.84
N ALA A 117 13.03 1.94 -8.64
CA ALA A 117 13.84 1.64 -7.46
C ALA A 117 14.44 0.22 -7.48
N ARG A 118 14.20 -0.54 -8.55
CA ARG A 118 14.68 -1.93 -8.75
C ARG A 118 14.18 -2.93 -7.72
N LEU A 119 13.02 -2.67 -7.14
CA LEU A 119 12.31 -3.66 -6.34
C LEU A 119 11.73 -4.71 -7.28
N ARG A 120 11.88 -5.97 -6.91
CA ARG A 120 11.64 -7.12 -7.81
C ARG A 120 10.28 -7.76 -7.65
N GLN A 121 9.68 -7.59 -6.50
CA GLN A 121 8.35 -8.13 -6.21
C GLN A 121 7.53 -7.12 -5.42
N GLY A 122 6.21 -7.19 -5.58
CA GLY A 122 5.25 -6.49 -4.74
C GLY A 122 4.60 -7.47 -3.77
N ARG A 123 4.41 -7.05 -2.53
CA ARG A 123 3.65 -7.78 -1.53
C ARG A 123 2.67 -6.86 -0.83
N LEU A 124 1.57 -7.43 -0.39
CA LEU A 124 0.58 -6.74 0.44
C LEU A 124 -0.19 -7.75 1.29
N VAL A 125 -0.78 -7.26 2.36
CA VAL A 125 -1.77 -8.02 3.12
C VAL A 125 -3.14 -7.56 2.67
N SER A 126 -3.90 -8.46 2.04
CA SER A 126 -5.28 -8.19 1.62
C SER A 126 -6.25 -8.57 2.72
N LEU A 127 -7.21 -7.71 2.99
CA LEU A 127 -8.38 -8.08 3.77
C LEU A 127 -9.24 -9.05 2.97
N SER A 128 -10.05 -9.85 3.65
CA SER A 128 -10.84 -10.92 3.03
C SER A 128 -11.74 -10.44 1.88
N ASN A 129 -12.28 -9.24 1.99
CA ASN A 129 -13.18 -8.64 0.98
C ASN A 129 -12.46 -8.02 -0.21
N ALA A 130 -11.14 -7.92 -0.21
CA ALA A 130 -10.35 -7.28 -1.26
C ALA A 130 -9.50 -8.27 -2.07
N ILE A 131 -9.51 -9.55 -1.75
CA ILE A 131 -8.68 -10.56 -2.43
C ILE A 131 -8.95 -10.57 -3.93
N GLY A 132 -10.22 -10.56 -4.35
CA GLY A 132 -10.58 -10.53 -5.77
C GLY A 132 -10.10 -9.28 -6.49
N TYR A 133 -10.10 -8.12 -5.82
CA TYR A 133 -9.55 -6.88 -6.36
C TYR A 133 -8.05 -7.03 -6.67
N TRP A 134 -7.29 -7.57 -5.73
CA TRP A 134 -5.84 -7.75 -5.92
C TRP A 134 -5.51 -8.85 -6.92
N GLN A 135 -6.33 -9.88 -7.01
CA GLN A 135 -6.19 -10.91 -8.06
C GLN A 135 -6.34 -10.30 -9.46
N ARG A 136 -7.23 -9.33 -9.65
CA ARG A 136 -7.34 -8.59 -10.92
C ARG A 136 -6.09 -7.75 -11.23
N HIS A 137 -5.33 -7.37 -10.21
CA HIS A 137 -4.01 -6.75 -10.35
C HIS A 137 -2.86 -7.75 -10.46
N GLN A 138 -3.17 -9.03 -10.70
CA GLN A 138 -2.20 -10.12 -10.88
C GLN A 138 -1.47 -10.54 -9.60
N TYR A 139 -1.94 -10.12 -8.45
CA TYR A 139 -1.44 -10.66 -7.18
C TYR A 139 -1.95 -12.07 -6.95
N ARG A 140 -1.12 -12.90 -6.32
CA ARG A 140 -1.45 -14.28 -5.96
C ARG A 140 -1.25 -14.50 -4.46
N PRO A 141 -2.13 -15.28 -3.81
CA PRO A 141 -1.92 -15.65 -2.42
C PRO A 141 -0.58 -16.35 -2.18
N VAL A 142 0.07 -16.00 -1.09
CA VAL A 142 1.26 -16.69 -0.59
C VAL A 142 0.81 -17.73 0.44
N PRO A 143 1.25 -19.01 0.33
CA PRO A 143 0.95 -20.01 1.34
C PRO A 143 1.42 -19.58 2.72
N ALA A 144 0.56 -19.71 3.73
CA ALA A 144 0.85 -19.29 5.10
C ALA A 144 1.34 -20.45 5.95
N ASP A 145 2.54 -20.30 6.54
CA ASP A 145 3.00 -21.13 7.65
C ASP A 145 2.42 -20.62 8.99
N ALA A 146 2.80 -21.25 10.08
CA ALA A 146 2.29 -20.88 11.42
C ALA A 146 2.67 -19.44 11.80
N ALA A 147 3.88 -18.99 11.48
CA ALA A 147 4.36 -17.66 11.79
C ALA A 147 3.60 -16.59 10.99
N LEU A 148 3.39 -16.80 9.71
CA LEU A 148 2.61 -15.89 8.86
C LEU A 148 1.14 -15.86 9.29
N THR A 149 0.55 -17.02 9.59
CA THR A 149 -0.83 -17.11 10.07
C THR A 149 -1.03 -16.29 11.35
N ALA A 150 -0.08 -16.34 12.28
CA ALA A 150 -0.13 -15.54 13.49
C ALA A 150 -0.08 -14.04 13.21
N LYS A 151 0.76 -13.61 12.27
CA LYS A 151 0.84 -12.19 11.83
C LYS A 151 -0.46 -11.73 11.18
N LEU A 152 -1.03 -12.53 10.30
CA LEU A 152 -2.24 -12.20 9.56
C LEU A 152 -3.47 -12.08 10.45
N ALA A 153 -3.49 -12.76 11.60
CA ALA A 153 -4.59 -12.66 12.57
C ALA A 153 -4.84 -11.22 13.04
N GLY A 154 -3.80 -10.38 13.12
CA GLY A 154 -3.92 -8.96 13.45
C GLY A 154 -4.62 -8.11 12.39
N TYR A 155 -4.74 -8.61 11.16
CA TYR A 155 -5.40 -7.91 10.04
C TYR A 155 -6.86 -8.35 9.85
N GLY A 156 -7.37 -9.22 10.68
CA GLY A 156 -8.73 -9.72 10.62
C GLY A 156 -8.86 -11.12 10.02
N VAL A 157 -10.05 -11.71 10.18
CA VAL A 157 -10.34 -13.06 9.68
C VAL A 157 -10.28 -13.10 8.15
N GLY A 158 -9.53 -14.07 7.62
CA GLY A 158 -9.40 -14.27 6.17
C GLY A 158 -8.41 -13.34 5.49
N ALA A 159 -7.63 -12.55 6.24
CA ALA A 159 -6.55 -11.77 5.67
C ALA A 159 -5.51 -12.67 5.02
N CYS A 160 -4.92 -12.21 3.92
CA CYS A 160 -4.05 -13.01 3.06
C CYS A 160 -2.84 -12.19 2.62
N LEU A 161 -1.64 -12.75 2.77
CA LEU A 161 -0.45 -12.17 2.12
C LEU A 161 -0.50 -12.50 0.64
N MET A 162 -0.34 -11.51 -0.20
CA MET A 162 -0.36 -11.65 -1.65
C MET A 162 0.91 -11.10 -2.28
N GLN A 163 1.29 -11.65 -3.41
CA GLN A 163 2.55 -11.34 -4.09
C GLN A 163 2.37 -11.19 -5.59
N LEU A 164 3.18 -10.30 -6.16
CA LEU A 164 3.27 -10.04 -7.59
C LEU A 164 4.75 -9.88 -7.98
N SER A 165 5.16 -10.43 -9.13
CA SER A 165 6.46 -10.09 -9.73
C SER A 165 6.40 -8.69 -10.34
N LEU A 166 7.40 -7.86 -10.03
CA LEU A 166 7.60 -6.53 -10.62
C LEU A 166 8.56 -6.56 -11.80
N ASP A 167 9.22 -7.68 -12.04
CA ASP A 167 10.01 -7.86 -13.25
C ASP A 167 9.10 -7.63 -14.45
N ALA A 168 9.58 -6.86 -15.44
CA ALA A 168 8.75 -6.49 -16.58
C ALA A 168 8.15 -7.74 -17.22
N PRO A 169 6.85 -7.78 -17.50
CA PRO A 169 6.34 -8.80 -18.37
C PRO A 169 7.12 -8.69 -19.67
N THR A 170 7.69 -9.78 -20.12
CA THR A 170 8.10 -9.91 -21.50
C THR A 170 6.86 -9.60 -22.31
N ASP A 171 6.85 -8.46 -22.98
CA ASP A 171 5.80 -8.12 -23.92
C ASP A 171 5.74 -9.23 -24.95
N ALA A 172 4.85 -10.18 -24.75
CA ALA A 172 4.41 -11.09 -25.77
C ALA A 172 3.49 -10.27 -26.68
N HIS A 173 4.09 -9.42 -27.50
CA HIS A 173 3.41 -8.82 -28.63
C HIS A 173 3.90 -9.52 -29.87
N SER A 174 3.08 -10.43 -30.32
CA SER A 174 3.01 -10.84 -31.71
C SER A 174 1.69 -10.32 -32.27
#